data_6c4b0e9de883bd26f912bdae404d61c4
#
_entry.id   6c4b0e9de883bd26f912bdae404d61c4
#
_cell.length_a   1.000
_cell.length_b   1.000
_cell.length_c   1.000
_cell.angle_alpha   90.00
_cell.angle_beta   90.00
_cell.angle_gamma   90.00
#
_symmetry.space_group_name_H-M   'P 1'
#
loop_
_entity.id
_entity.type
_entity.pdbx_description
1 polymer ?
#
loop_
_entity_poly.entity_id
_entity_poly.type
_entity_poly.pdbx_seq_one_letter_code
_entity_poly.pdbx_strand_id
1 'polypeptide(L)'
;MQLNVNGTAQALPDALADPALPLLWALRDLLGLTGTKFGCGVAACGACTVHVDGSAVRSCVTPLEAVRGKRVVTIEALGSPERPHPLQQAWLEQQVPQCGYCQSGMLMAAAALLAKNANPSDADIDAAITNICRCGTYPRIRDAIRTAAAALQQSTTKPTSPAPAHPKAIGGQS
;
A
#
# COMPACT_ATOMS: atom_id res chain seq x y z
N MET A 1 -13.56 20.72 -0.38
CA MET A 1 -13.83 19.32 0.01
C MET A 1 -12.67 18.77 0.83
N GLN A 2 -12.90 17.87 1.82
CA GLN A 2 -11.84 17.29 2.64
C GLN A 2 -11.78 15.77 2.45
N LEU A 3 -10.56 15.22 2.29
CA LEU A 3 -10.28 13.79 2.20
C LEU A 3 -9.35 13.37 3.35
N ASN A 4 -9.52 12.15 3.87
CA ASN A 4 -8.54 11.53 4.75
C ASN A 4 -7.60 10.65 3.92
N VAL A 5 -6.39 11.14 3.69
CA VAL A 5 -5.38 10.45 2.87
C VAL A 5 -4.14 10.19 3.72
N ASN A 6 -3.73 8.93 3.81
CA ASN A 6 -2.55 8.48 4.57
C ASN A 6 -2.59 8.93 6.04
N GLY A 7 -3.79 8.92 6.65
CA GLY A 7 -4.00 9.30 8.04
C GLY A 7 -4.06 10.81 8.29
N THR A 8 -3.96 11.63 7.23
CA THR A 8 -3.99 13.09 7.33
C THR A 8 -5.21 13.65 6.60
N ALA A 9 -5.88 14.63 7.21
CA ALA A 9 -6.97 15.36 6.58
C ALA A 9 -6.39 16.33 5.54
N GLN A 10 -6.73 16.11 4.27
CA GLN A 10 -6.27 16.90 3.12
C GLN A 10 -7.43 17.76 2.60
N ALA A 11 -7.24 19.08 2.59
CA ALA A 11 -8.20 20.00 2.00
C ALA A 11 -7.95 20.10 0.49
N LEU A 12 -8.97 19.80 -0.32
CA LEU A 12 -8.93 20.05 -1.76
C LEU A 12 -9.52 21.42 -2.06
N PRO A 13 -8.92 22.20 -2.98
CA PRO A 13 -9.50 23.49 -3.43
C PRO A 13 -10.91 23.26 -3.99
N ASP A 14 -11.90 24.05 -3.53
CA ASP A 14 -13.30 23.86 -3.94
C ASP A 14 -13.51 23.98 -5.45
N ALA A 15 -12.76 24.87 -6.10
CA ALA A 15 -12.80 25.05 -7.56
C ALA A 15 -12.34 23.82 -8.37
N LEU A 16 -11.59 22.89 -7.74
CA LEU A 16 -11.00 21.70 -8.38
C LEU A 16 -11.56 20.40 -7.81
N ALA A 17 -12.36 20.49 -6.75
CA ALA A 17 -12.91 19.33 -6.04
C ALA A 17 -14.27 18.90 -6.59
N ASP A 18 -14.38 18.70 -7.92
CA ASP A 18 -15.58 18.12 -8.54
C ASP A 18 -15.88 16.76 -7.90
N PRO A 19 -17.08 16.52 -7.34
CA PRO A 19 -17.49 15.21 -6.79
C PRO A 19 -17.29 14.04 -7.74
N ALA A 20 -17.42 14.27 -9.05
CA ALA A 20 -17.24 13.26 -10.11
C ALA A 20 -15.76 13.06 -10.51
N LEU A 21 -14.84 13.94 -10.07
CA LEU A 21 -13.42 13.80 -10.38
C LEU A 21 -12.89 12.43 -9.90
N PRO A 22 -12.22 11.64 -10.75
CA PRO A 22 -11.59 10.41 -10.30
C PRO A 22 -10.55 10.66 -9.21
N LEU A 23 -10.58 9.87 -8.15
CA LEU A 23 -9.67 9.92 -7.01
C LEU A 23 -8.19 9.97 -7.46
N LEU A 24 -7.85 9.26 -8.54
CA LEU A 24 -6.50 9.23 -9.09
C LEU A 24 -5.93 10.65 -9.34
N TRP A 25 -6.73 11.53 -9.95
CA TRP A 25 -6.27 12.88 -10.28
C TRP A 25 -6.17 13.77 -9.05
N ALA A 26 -7.07 13.62 -8.09
CA ALA A 26 -6.94 14.31 -6.82
C ALA A 26 -5.65 13.90 -6.08
N LEU A 27 -5.33 12.61 -6.05
CA LEU A 27 -4.09 12.13 -5.41
C LEU A 27 -2.85 12.67 -6.12
N ARG A 28 -2.80 12.58 -7.45
CA ARG A 28 -1.59 12.92 -8.22
C ARG A 28 -1.41 14.41 -8.43
N ASP A 29 -2.47 15.09 -8.87
CA ASP A 29 -2.36 16.44 -9.40
C ASP A 29 -2.67 17.50 -8.35
N LEU A 30 -3.54 17.20 -7.36
CA LEU A 30 -3.87 18.13 -6.29
C LEU A 30 -3.05 17.90 -5.02
N LEU A 31 -2.73 16.62 -4.69
CA LEU A 31 -1.98 16.27 -3.47
C LEU A 31 -0.52 15.88 -3.73
N GLY A 32 -0.07 15.81 -4.98
CA GLY A 32 1.31 15.46 -5.34
C GLY A 32 1.72 14.02 -5.06
N LEU A 33 0.75 13.12 -4.75
CA LEU A 33 0.99 11.70 -4.44
C LEU A 33 1.14 10.89 -5.74
N THR A 34 2.29 11.03 -6.39
CA THR A 34 2.55 10.49 -7.73
C THR A 34 2.93 9.02 -7.76
N GLY A 35 3.08 8.37 -6.61
CA GLY A 35 3.30 6.92 -6.50
C GLY A 35 2.15 6.10 -7.07
N THR A 36 0.90 6.55 -6.92
CA THR A 36 -0.26 5.99 -7.60
C THR A 36 -0.20 6.32 -9.10
N LYS A 37 -0.21 5.30 -9.98
CA LYS A 37 0.07 5.49 -11.43
C LYS A 37 -1.20 5.45 -12.27
N PHE A 38 -1.27 6.32 -13.30
CA PHE A 38 -2.25 6.21 -14.37
C PHE A 38 -1.80 5.15 -15.39
N GLY A 39 -2.73 4.35 -15.90
CA GLY A 39 -2.47 3.39 -16.99
C GLY A 39 -3.62 3.38 -17.98
N CYS A 40 -4.68 2.61 -17.72
CA CYS A 40 -5.78 2.42 -18.65
C CYS A 40 -6.95 3.41 -18.52
N GLY A 41 -7.19 3.98 -17.34
CA GLY A 41 -8.34 4.84 -17.05
C GLY A 41 -9.69 4.12 -16.94
N VAL A 42 -9.73 2.79 -17.08
CA VAL A 42 -10.96 1.96 -17.16
C VAL A 42 -10.93 0.78 -16.18
N ALA A 43 -10.23 0.90 -15.07
CA ALA A 43 -10.08 -0.11 -14.01
C ALA A 43 -9.43 -1.44 -14.41
N ALA A 44 -8.95 -1.61 -15.65
CA ALA A 44 -8.43 -2.88 -16.16
C ALA A 44 -6.99 -3.19 -15.70
N CYS A 45 -6.06 -2.21 -15.77
CA CYS A 45 -4.63 -2.49 -15.58
C CYS A 45 -4.16 -2.55 -14.12
N GLY A 46 -4.85 -1.91 -13.18
CA GLY A 46 -4.53 -1.90 -11.76
C GLY A 46 -3.35 -1.04 -11.32
N ALA A 47 -2.68 -0.30 -12.21
CA ALA A 47 -1.58 0.59 -11.83
C ALA A 47 -1.98 1.67 -10.81
N CYS A 48 -3.27 2.02 -10.80
CA CYS A 48 -3.87 3.03 -9.93
C CYS A 48 -4.46 2.47 -8.63
N THR A 49 -4.14 1.25 -8.23
CA THR A 49 -4.70 0.64 -7.02
C THR A 49 -4.28 1.42 -5.77
N VAL A 50 -5.27 1.75 -4.95
CA VAL A 50 -5.14 2.33 -3.60
C VAL A 50 -6.03 1.54 -2.65
N HIS A 51 -5.93 1.79 -1.33
CA HIS A 51 -6.91 1.26 -0.40
C HIS A 51 -7.94 2.33 -0.02
N VAL A 52 -9.21 1.94 0.04
CA VAL A 52 -10.29 2.71 0.65
C VAL A 52 -10.90 1.85 1.73
N ASP A 53 -10.81 2.29 2.98
CA ASP A 53 -11.21 1.54 4.18
C ASP A 53 -10.63 0.10 4.19
N GLY A 54 -9.36 -0.05 3.78
CA GLY A 54 -8.65 -1.32 3.72
C GLY A 54 -8.95 -2.20 2.50
N SER A 55 -9.86 -1.79 1.63
CA SER A 55 -10.16 -2.52 0.40
C SER A 55 -9.40 -1.95 -0.80
N ALA A 56 -8.81 -2.82 -1.63
CA ALA A 56 -8.15 -2.41 -2.86
C ALA A 56 -9.19 -1.92 -3.89
N VAL A 57 -9.03 -0.70 -4.39
CA VAL A 57 -9.88 -0.08 -5.40
C VAL A 57 -9.07 0.53 -6.54
N ARG A 58 -9.68 0.68 -7.70
CA ARG A 58 -9.07 1.32 -8.88
C ARG A 58 -9.40 2.83 -8.86
N SER A 59 -8.48 3.65 -8.40
CA SER A 59 -8.70 5.10 -8.22
C SER A 59 -9.04 5.86 -9.51
N CYS A 60 -8.69 5.32 -10.69
CA CYS A 60 -9.00 5.95 -11.98
C CYS A 60 -10.49 6.00 -12.35
N VAL A 61 -11.32 5.17 -11.69
CA VAL A 61 -12.78 5.13 -11.92
C VAL A 61 -13.57 5.35 -10.61
N THR A 62 -12.90 5.65 -9.52
CA THR A 62 -13.53 5.92 -8.22
C THR A 62 -13.72 7.43 -8.08
N PRO A 63 -14.95 7.96 -8.08
CA PRO A 63 -15.18 9.38 -7.94
C PRO A 63 -14.90 9.87 -6.51
N LEU A 64 -14.57 11.16 -6.35
CA LEU A 64 -14.27 11.75 -5.04
C LEU A 64 -15.43 11.62 -4.06
N GLU A 65 -16.66 11.73 -4.50
CA GLU A 65 -17.85 11.58 -3.65
C GLU A 65 -17.92 10.18 -3.00
N ALA A 66 -17.47 9.13 -3.71
CA ALA A 66 -17.49 7.76 -3.22
C ALA A 66 -16.49 7.51 -2.08
N VAL A 67 -15.51 8.40 -1.88
CA VAL A 67 -14.49 8.30 -0.83
C VAL A 67 -14.63 9.38 0.26
N ARG A 68 -15.68 10.17 0.20
CA ARG A 68 -15.99 11.17 1.23
C ARG A 68 -16.17 10.48 2.60
N GLY A 69 -15.44 10.95 3.60
CA GLY A 69 -15.46 10.39 4.96
C GLY A 69 -14.75 9.03 5.11
N LYS A 70 -14.17 8.49 4.04
CA LYS A 70 -13.43 7.23 4.06
C LYS A 70 -11.93 7.47 4.21
N ARG A 71 -11.22 6.44 4.69
CA ARG A 71 -9.75 6.44 4.77
C ARG A 71 -9.17 5.96 3.45
N VAL A 72 -8.42 6.82 2.80
CA VAL A 72 -7.64 6.49 1.60
C VAL A 72 -6.20 6.25 2.01
N VAL A 73 -5.62 5.12 1.58
CA VAL A 73 -4.20 4.81 1.78
C VAL A 73 -3.56 4.55 0.43
N THR A 74 -2.46 5.25 0.17
CA THR A 74 -1.68 5.14 -1.07
C THR A 74 -0.35 4.43 -0.80
N ILE A 75 0.41 4.15 -1.85
CA ILE A 75 1.71 3.47 -1.76
C ILE A 75 2.70 4.23 -0.88
N GLU A 76 2.61 5.55 -0.80
CA GLU A 76 3.47 6.39 0.04
C GLU A 76 3.35 6.10 1.54
N ALA A 77 2.22 5.51 1.96
CA ALA A 77 1.99 5.15 3.36
C ALA A 77 2.09 3.64 3.63
N LEU A 78 2.44 2.82 2.64
CA LEU A 78 2.59 1.37 2.85
C LEU A 78 3.81 1.05 3.74
N GLY A 79 4.90 1.80 3.61
CA GLY A 79 6.11 1.71 4.39
C GLY A 79 7.06 2.85 4.05
N SER A 80 8.19 2.97 4.77
CA SER A 80 9.24 3.95 4.50
C SER A 80 10.58 3.27 4.23
N PRO A 81 11.60 3.98 3.71
CA PRO A 81 12.94 3.42 3.54
C PRO A 81 13.53 2.84 4.82
N GLU A 82 13.25 3.47 5.98
CA GLU A 82 13.75 3.04 7.30
C GLU A 82 12.94 1.87 7.87
N ARG A 83 11.68 1.75 7.46
CA ARG A 83 10.75 0.70 7.90
C ARG A 83 9.90 0.23 6.71
N PRO A 84 10.50 -0.50 5.77
CA PRO A 84 9.76 -1.02 4.63
C PRO A 84 8.70 -2.03 5.08
N HIS A 85 7.58 -2.02 4.41
CA HIS A 85 6.57 -3.08 4.60
C HIS A 85 7.18 -4.43 4.17
N PRO A 86 6.85 -5.57 4.82
CA PRO A 86 7.35 -6.90 4.42
C PRO A 86 7.20 -7.22 2.94
N LEU A 87 6.13 -6.77 2.29
CA LEU A 87 6.00 -6.85 0.83
C LEU A 87 7.07 -6.06 0.09
N GLN A 88 7.38 -4.83 0.50
CA GLN A 88 8.42 -4.02 -0.13
C GLN A 88 9.80 -4.68 0.02
N GLN A 89 10.07 -5.23 1.20
CA GLN A 89 11.30 -5.98 1.45
C GLN A 89 11.39 -7.21 0.54
N ALA A 90 10.35 -8.04 0.48
CA ALA A 90 10.30 -9.21 -0.37
C ALA A 90 10.41 -8.85 -1.87
N TRP A 91 9.84 -7.71 -2.30
CA TRP A 91 9.97 -7.19 -3.67
C TRP A 91 11.42 -6.90 -4.05
N LEU A 92 12.20 -6.35 -3.12
CA LEU A 92 13.63 -6.09 -3.32
C LEU A 92 14.43 -7.39 -3.34
N GLU A 93 14.20 -8.28 -2.39
CA GLU A 93 14.90 -9.58 -2.28
C GLU A 93 14.68 -10.47 -3.51
N GLN A 94 13.45 -10.51 -4.03
CA GLN A 94 13.09 -11.28 -5.21
C GLN A 94 13.37 -10.53 -6.53
N GLN A 95 13.91 -9.30 -6.45
CA GLN A 95 14.20 -8.46 -7.62
C GLN A 95 13.00 -8.37 -8.59
N VAL A 96 11.80 -8.15 -8.04
CA VAL A 96 10.54 -8.16 -8.79
C VAL A 96 10.49 -7.09 -9.89
N PRO A 97 10.86 -5.80 -9.63
CA PRO A 97 10.70 -4.75 -10.61
C PRO A 97 11.63 -4.90 -11.83
N GLN A 98 11.08 -4.58 -13.03
CA GLN A 98 11.86 -4.24 -14.21
C GLN A 98 11.65 -2.75 -14.52
N CYS A 99 10.60 -2.36 -15.29
CA CYS A 99 10.34 -0.94 -15.53
C CYS A 99 9.80 -0.21 -14.29
N GLY A 100 9.26 -0.92 -13.31
CA GLY A 100 8.76 -0.36 -12.05
C GLY A 100 7.36 0.26 -12.12
N TYR A 101 6.79 0.51 -13.29
CA TYR A 101 5.58 1.32 -13.44
C TYR A 101 4.34 0.75 -12.75
N CYS A 102 4.10 -0.55 -12.83
CA CYS A 102 2.94 -1.22 -12.22
C CYS A 102 3.12 -1.54 -10.73
N GLN A 103 4.33 -1.38 -10.19
CA GLN A 103 4.69 -2.01 -8.91
C GLN A 103 3.97 -1.37 -7.72
N SER A 104 3.72 -0.06 -7.72
CA SER A 104 2.94 0.58 -6.66
C SER A 104 1.53 -0.01 -6.55
N GLY A 105 0.83 -0.13 -7.67
CA GLY A 105 -0.51 -0.74 -7.69
C GLY A 105 -0.48 -2.22 -7.35
N MET A 106 0.57 -2.95 -7.75
CA MET A 106 0.77 -4.36 -7.45
C MET A 106 0.97 -4.60 -5.95
N LEU A 107 1.83 -3.80 -5.31
CA LEU A 107 2.08 -3.82 -3.87
C LEU A 107 0.82 -3.51 -3.06
N MET A 108 0.03 -2.52 -3.49
CA MET A 108 -1.24 -2.20 -2.83
C MET A 108 -2.26 -3.35 -2.96
N ALA A 109 -2.34 -4.00 -4.13
CA ALA A 109 -3.20 -5.18 -4.30
C ALA A 109 -2.75 -6.34 -3.40
N ALA A 110 -1.45 -6.63 -3.36
CA ALA A 110 -0.87 -7.67 -2.53
C ALA A 110 -1.06 -7.39 -1.02
N ALA A 111 -0.92 -6.14 -0.59
CA ALA A 111 -1.14 -5.77 0.80
C ALA A 111 -2.60 -5.96 1.23
N ALA A 112 -3.56 -5.65 0.36
CA ALA A 112 -4.98 -5.90 0.63
C ALA A 112 -5.31 -7.40 0.68
N LEU A 113 -4.63 -8.23 -0.13
CA LEU A 113 -4.74 -9.68 -0.08
C LEU A 113 -4.23 -10.20 1.29
N LEU A 114 -2.99 -9.87 1.66
CA LEU A 114 -2.37 -10.36 2.89
C LEU A 114 -3.07 -9.88 4.16
N ALA A 115 -3.71 -8.71 4.12
CA ALA A 115 -4.55 -8.24 5.22
C ALA A 115 -5.82 -9.09 5.44
N LYS A 116 -6.31 -9.76 4.40
CA LYS A 116 -7.51 -10.63 4.44
C LYS A 116 -7.17 -12.10 4.59
N ASN A 117 -6.07 -12.53 3.98
CA ASN A 117 -5.61 -13.91 3.96
C ASN A 117 -4.09 -13.93 4.23
N ALA A 118 -3.72 -14.30 5.46
CA ALA A 118 -2.32 -14.31 5.89
C ALA A 118 -1.50 -15.45 5.25
N ASN A 119 -2.15 -16.44 4.62
CA ASN A 119 -1.47 -17.57 3.96
C ASN A 119 -2.16 -17.88 2.62
N PRO A 120 -2.04 -17.00 1.61
CA PRO A 120 -2.73 -17.18 0.35
C PRO A 120 -2.15 -18.34 -0.47
N SER A 121 -3.03 -19.16 -1.04
CA SER A 121 -2.68 -20.12 -2.08
C SER A 121 -2.35 -19.42 -3.40
N ASP A 122 -1.79 -20.14 -4.36
CA ASP A 122 -1.55 -19.60 -5.70
C ASP A 122 -2.84 -19.15 -6.37
N ALA A 123 -3.92 -19.88 -6.18
CA ALA A 123 -5.23 -19.50 -6.69
C ALA A 123 -5.73 -18.19 -6.06
N ASP A 124 -5.51 -17.98 -4.75
CA ASP A 124 -5.87 -16.73 -4.07
C ASP A 124 -5.04 -15.55 -4.61
N ILE A 125 -3.74 -15.78 -4.85
CA ILE A 125 -2.86 -14.76 -5.42
C ILE A 125 -3.31 -14.42 -6.83
N ASP A 126 -3.58 -15.39 -7.69
CA ASP A 126 -4.02 -15.18 -9.06
C ASP A 126 -5.36 -14.45 -9.14
N ALA A 127 -6.29 -14.78 -8.24
CA ALA A 127 -7.58 -14.10 -8.15
C ALA A 127 -7.45 -12.64 -7.68
N ALA A 128 -6.53 -12.36 -6.74
CA ALA A 128 -6.37 -11.02 -6.17
C ALA A 128 -5.48 -10.11 -7.04
N ILE A 129 -4.44 -10.65 -7.68
CA ILE A 129 -3.47 -9.90 -8.46
C ILE A 129 -3.91 -9.84 -9.94
N THR A 130 -4.95 -9.11 -10.19
CA THR A 130 -5.45 -8.83 -11.55
C THR A 130 -4.71 -7.68 -12.24
N ASN A 131 -3.67 -7.15 -11.59
CA ASN A 131 -2.85 -6.06 -12.09
C ASN A 131 -2.01 -6.51 -13.29
N ILE A 132 -1.88 -5.65 -14.31
CA ILE A 132 -1.10 -5.96 -15.52
C ILE A 132 0.35 -5.53 -15.34
N CYS A 133 1.27 -6.48 -15.53
CA CYS A 133 2.71 -6.23 -15.63
C CYS A 133 3.18 -6.52 -17.07
N ARG A 134 3.52 -5.47 -17.84
CA ARG A 134 3.97 -5.63 -19.23
C ARG A 134 5.34 -6.31 -19.33
N CYS A 135 6.17 -6.23 -18.28
CA CYS A 135 7.46 -6.91 -18.18
C CYS A 135 7.33 -8.40 -17.83
N GLY A 136 6.13 -8.86 -17.44
CA GLY A 136 5.85 -10.29 -17.20
C GLY A 136 6.48 -10.87 -15.93
N THR A 137 6.73 -10.06 -14.89
CA THR A 137 7.43 -10.50 -13.67
C THR A 137 6.53 -11.28 -12.68
N TYR A 138 5.42 -11.84 -13.14
CA TYR A 138 4.44 -12.54 -12.29
C TYR A 138 4.99 -13.69 -11.44
N PRO A 139 5.94 -14.54 -11.93
CA PRO A 139 6.52 -15.57 -11.07
C PRO A 139 7.20 -14.97 -9.83
N ARG A 140 8.01 -13.91 -10.01
CA ARG A 140 8.68 -13.22 -8.90
C ARG A 140 7.68 -12.52 -7.97
N ILE A 141 6.58 -11.97 -8.51
CA ILE A 141 5.51 -11.36 -7.72
C ILE A 141 4.88 -12.41 -6.78
N ARG A 142 4.57 -13.61 -7.29
CA ARG A 142 4.02 -14.69 -6.46
C ARG A 142 4.99 -15.09 -5.35
N ASP A 143 6.27 -15.30 -5.68
CA ASP A 143 7.29 -15.68 -4.72
C ASP A 143 7.47 -14.60 -3.64
N ALA A 144 7.48 -13.31 -4.04
CA ALA A 144 7.56 -12.21 -3.11
C ALA A 144 6.33 -12.09 -2.19
N ILE A 145 5.12 -12.37 -2.68
CA ILE A 145 3.91 -12.41 -1.84
C ILE A 145 4.01 -13.54 -0.80
N ARG A 146 4.46 -14.75 -1.17
CA ARG A 146 4.66 -15.85 -0.25
C ARG A 146 5.74 -15.53 0.80
N THR A 147 6.85 -14.95 0.39
CA THR A 147 7.93 -14.51 1.29
C THR A 147 7.40 -13.50 2.30
N ALA A 148 6.65 -12.49 1.84
CA ALA A 148 6.07 -11.49 2.72
C ALA A 148 5.02 -12.07 3.67
N ALA A 149 4.20 -13.01 3.21
CA ALA A 149 3.22 -13.71 4.05
C ALA A 149 3.91 -14.45 5.20
N ALA A 150 4.98 -15.20 4.92
CA ALA A 150 5.76 -15.90 5.95
C ALA A 150 6.40 -14.93 6.95
N ALA A 151 6.95 -13.80 6.49
CA ALA A 151 7.55 -12.78 7.36
C ALA A 151 6.51 -12.13 8.29
N LEU A 152 5.31 -11.83 7.79
CA LEU A 152 4.21 -11.27 8.58
C LEU A 152 3.75 -12.24 9.69
N GLN A 153 3.66 -13.53 9.41
CA GLN A 153 3.31 -14.55 10.41
C GLN A 153 4.37 -14.64 11.52
N GLN A 154 5.66 -14.61 11.17
CA GLN A 154 6.75 -14.65 12.15
C GLN A 154 6.76 -13.42 13.08
N SER A 155 6.41 -12.24 12.56
CA SER A 155 6.35 -11.01 13.36
C SER A 155 5.20 -11.01 14.38
N THR A 156 4.10 -11.71 14.10
CA THR A 156 2.97 -11.84 15.03
C THR A 156 3.20 -12.91 16.11
N THR A 157 4.12 -13.86 15.91
CA THR A 157 4.41 -14.95 16.86
C THR A 157 5.58 -14.65 17.81
N LYS A 158 6.36 -13.56 17.56
CA LYS A 158 7.48 -13.20 18.43
C LYS A 158 6.95 -12.41 19.64
N PRO A 159 7.02 -12.96 20.89
CA PRO A 159 6.67 -12.21 22.08
C PRO A 159 7.59 -10.99 22.21
N THR A 160 7.00 -9.85 22.52
CA THR A 160 7.73 -8.60 22.81
C THR A 160 8.71 -8.88 23.95
N SER A 161 10.00 -8.92 23.66
CA SER A 161 11.04 -8.98 24.71
C SER A 161 10.86 -7.73 25.58
N PRO A 162 10.85 -7.85 26.93
CA PRO A 162 10.74 -6.70 27.80
C PRO A 162 11.93 -5.77 27.56
N ALA A 163 11.64 -4.46 27.50
CA ALA A 163 12.66 -3.44 27.34
C ALA A 163 13.71 -3.59 28.46
N PRO A 164 15.02 -3.42 28.16
CA PRO A 164 16.07 -3.47 29.18
C PRO A 164 15.78 -2.43 30.25
N ALA A 165 15.73 -2.88 31.51
CA ALA A 165 15.53 -2.02 32.67
C ALA A 165 16.65 -0.98 32.72
N HIS A 166 16.29 0.30 32.77
CA HIS A 166 17.26 1.39 33.02
C HIS A 166 18.02 1.11 34.30
N PRO A 167 19.35 1.20 34.30
CA PRO A 167 20.12 1.12 35.53
C PRO A 167 19.73 2.29 36.45
N LYS A 168 19.34 1.96 37.68
CA LYS A 168 19.09 2.96 38.72
C LYS A 168 20.34 3.79 38.96
N ALA A 169 20.22 5.11 38.89
CA ALA A 169 21.25 6.04 39.25
C ALA A 169 21.68 5.75 40.68
N ILE A 170 22.97 5.47 40.85
CA ILE A 170 23.61 5.31 42.16
C ILE A 170 23.72 6.72 42.74
N GLY A 171 22.95 7.00 43.77
CA GLY A 171 23.09 8.23 44.55
C GLY A 171 24.44 8.28 45.23
N GLY A 172 25.26 9.27 44.86
CA GLY A 172 26.48 9.65 45.61
C GLY A 172 26.06 10.49 46.81
N GLN A 173 26.32 9.97 47.99
CA GLN A 173 26.37 10.74 49.22
C GLN A 173 27.80 11.31 49.37
N SER A 174 27.89 12.59 49.62
CA SER A 174 28.80 13.29 50.54
C SER A 174 28.63 14.79 50.40
#